data_611798322b4d0c336bd0a31b761a94e1
#
_entry.id   611798322b4d0c336bd0a31b761a94e1
#
_cell.length_a   1.000
_cell.length_b   1.000
_cell.length_c   1.000
_cell.angle_alpha   90.00
_cell.angle_beta   90.00
_cell.angle_gamma   90.00
#
_symmetry.space_group_name_H-M   'P 1'
#
loop_
_entity.id
_entity.type
_entity.pdbx_description
1 polymer ?
#
loop_
_entity_poly.entity_id
_entity_poly.type
_entity_poly.pdbx_seq_one_letter_code
_entity_poly.pdbx_strand_id
1 'polypeptide(L)'
;ADDIQDLYVDNIYVLGANKAGFSISTNDGGHVKNVYLNSGKTGPIHSRSVMRRTRAPFFISISNRGRVLGADVAPFTFTENGVVRKELLVTNSNIGQVENIVICGVDIEEVYGGSSFRGDRWKAYDGSQSKATPIIAGFKLPDSDVVEGGLTFRLPDGNHTGYINNVQFHDVSLKVKGGHPSEDAKAYPPEIGVGRYNVGDLKIQPAFGFWARHVKGFLLKNF
;
A
#
# COMPACT_ATOMS: atom_id res chain seq x y z
N ALA A 1 -2.65 -3.73 18.51
CA ALA A 1 -3.03 -4.61 17.41
C ALA A 1 -2.21 -5.89 17.52
N ASP A 2 -2.78 -7.01 17.08
CA ASP A 2 -2.09 -8.29 17.11
C ASP A 2 -1.13 -8.41 15.91
N ASP A 3 -0.10 -9.23 16.08
CA ASP A 3 0.88 -9.50 15.03
C ASP A 3 0.40 -10.64 14.12
N ILE A 4 0.72 -10.51 12.84
CA ILE A 4 0.51 -11.56 11.84
C ILE A 4 1.87 -11.98 11.33
N GLN A 5 2.18 -13.27 11.43
CA GLN A 5 3.45 -13.79 10.95
C GLN A 5 3.32 -15.16 10.31
N ASP A 6 4.30 -15.48 9.45
CA ASP A 6 4.42 -16.77 8.78
C ASP A 6 3.16 -17.15 7.99
N LEU A 7 2.66 -16.20 7.18
CA LEU A 7 1.49 -16.39 6.33
C LEU A 7 1.93 -16.94 4.96
N TYR A 8 1.39 -18.09 4.59
CA TYR A 8 1.61 -18.73 3.30
C TYR A 8 0.30 -18.75 2.51
N VAL A 9 0.37 -18.21 1.30
CA VAL A 9 -0.76 -18.14 0.37
C VAL A 9 -0.29 -18.65 -0.98
N ASP A 10 -1.07 -19.46 -1.65
CA ASP A 10 -0.73 -19.93 -2.99
C ASP A 10 -1.95 -20.07 -3.89
N ASN A 11 -1.70 -20.06 -5.19
CA ASN A 11 -2.68 -20.36 -6.23
C ASN A 11 -3.99 -19.54 -6.09
N ILE A 12 -3.87 -18.21 -5.93
CA ILE A 12 -5.05 -17.35 -5.84
C ILE A 12 -5.52 -16.91 -7.23
N TYR A 13 -6.83 -16.80 -7.37
CA TYR A 13 -7.48 -16.19 -8.53
C TYR A 13 -8.30 -14.99 -8.08
N VAL A 14 -7.94 -13.80 -8.55
CA VAL A 14 -8.63 -12.55 -8.24
C VAL A 14 -9.30 -12.01 -9.50
N LEU A 15 -10.60 -11.82 -9.44
CA LEU A 15 -11.38 -11.22 -10.51
C LEU A 15 -12.19 -10.04 -10.00
N GLY A 16 -11.74 -8.83 -10.33
CA GLY A 16 -12.43 -7.60 -9.97
C GLY A 16 -12.23 -7.16 -8.53
N ALA A 17 -11.14 -6.50 -8.25
CA ALA A 17 -10.87 -5.89 -6.94
C ALA A 17 -10.87 -4.37 -7.05
N ASN A 18 -11.84 -3.73 -6.42
CA ASN A 18 -11.98 -2.27 -6.45
C ASN A 18 -10.83 -1.52 -5.79
N LYS A 19 -10.15 -2.15 -4.85
CA LYS A 19 -9.00 -1.55 -4.14
C LYS A 19 -7.71 -2.27 -4.52
N ALA A 20 -7.49 -3.44 -4.00
CA ALA A 20 -6.27 -4.21 -4.23
C ALA A 20 -6.58 -5.68 -4.49
N GLY A 21 -5.82 -6.30 -5.38
CA GLY A 21 -5.89 -7.75 -5.64
C GLY A 21 -5.32 -8.54 -4.47
N PHE A 22 -4.15 -8.15 -4.00
CA PHE A 22 -3.51 -8.70 -2.81
C PHE A 22 -3.04 -7.54 -1.93
N SER A 23 -3.55 -7.48 -0.71
CA SER A 23 -3.24 -6.39 0.22
C SER A 23 -2.58 -6.91 1.49
N ILE A 24 -1.46 -6.30 1.83
CA ILE A 24 -0.75 -6.51 3.09
C ILE A 24 -0.64 -5.15 3.74
N SER A 25 -1.38 -4.94 4.81
CA SER A 25 -1.43 -3.62 5.44
C SER A 25 -1.52 -3.72 6.95
N THR A 26 -0.78 -2.86 7.62
CA THR A 26 -1.00 -2.58 9.03
C THR A 26 -1.50 -1.15 9.17
N ASN A 27 -2.60 -0.99 9.89
CA ASN A 27 -3.30 0.29 9.97
C ASN A 27 -3.41 0.84 11.39
N ASP A 28 -3.11 0.02 12.38
CA ASP A 28 -3.31 0.37 13.81
C ASP A 28 -2.21 -0.25 14.69
N GLY A 29 -0.97 -0.27 14.21
CA GLY A 29 0.20 -0.60 15.02
C GLY A 29 0.61 -2.08 15.07
N GLY A 30 -0.04 -2.99 14.34
CA GLY A 30 0.35 -4.40 14.28
C GLY A 30 1.62 -4.63 13.47
N HIS A 31 2.30 -5.74 13.72
CA HIS A 31 3.45 -6.18 12.96
C HIS A 31 3.03 -7.31 11.99
N VAL A 32 3.28 -7.11 10.69
CA VAL A 32 3.05 -8.12 9.66
C VAL A 32 4.40 -8.53 9.08
N LYS A 33 4.74 -9.81 9.21
CA LYS A 33 6.02 -10.31 8.74
C LYS A 33 5.94 -11.72 8.15
N ASN A 34 6.91 -12.04 7.29
CA ASN A 34 7.04 -13.35 6.69
C ASN A 34 5.77 -13.76 5.93
N VAL A 35 5.40 -12.96 4.93
CA VAL A 35 4.26 -13.24 4.05
C VAL A 35 4.76 -13.74 2.70
N TYR A 36 4.28 -14.89 2.31
CA TYR A 36 4.72 -15.60 1.12
C TYR A 36 3.52 -15.87 0.19
N LEU A 37 3.58 -15.37 -1.03
CA LEU A 37 2.63 -15.72 -2.08
C LEU A 37 3.34 -16.59 -3.12
N ASN A 38 2.85 -17.81 -3.34
CA ASN A 38 3.44 -18.84 -4.20
C ASN A 38 4.93 -19.09 -3.88
N SER A 39 5.29 -19.00 -2.62
CA SER A 39 6.66 -19.16 -2.13
C SER A 39 6.67 -19.80 -0.76
N GLY A 40 7.74 -20.52 -0.47
CA GLY A 40 8.10 -20.95 0.89
C GLY A 40 9.24 -20.09 1.44
N LYS A 41 9.67 -20.39 2.67
CA LYS A 41 10.85 -19.74 3.29
C LYS A 41 12.14 -19.95 2.50
N THR A 42 12.25 -21.06 1.78
CA THR A 42 13.45 -21.47 1.06
C THR A 42 13.41 -21.15 -0.44
N GLY A 43 12.30 -20.63 -0.94
CA GLY A 43 12.18 -20.25 -2.34
C GLY A 43 10.80 -20.49 -2.93
N PRO A 44 10.64 -20.22 -4.24
CA PRO A 44 9.39 -20.37 -4.96
C PRO A 44 8.85 -21.80 -4.88
N ILE A 45 7.53 -21.91 -4.78
CA ILE A 45 6.80 -23.14 -5.05
C ILE A 45 6.26 -23.07 -6.48
N HIS A 46 6.06 -24.20 -7.14
CA HIS A 46 5.57 -24.25 -8.53
C HIS A 46 4.06 -23.93 -8.64
N SER A 47 3.67 -22.82 -8.10
CA SER A 47 2.30 -22.32 -8.09
C SER A 47 2.24 -20.96 -8.80
N ARG A 48 1.12 -20.67 -9.47
CA ARG A 48 0.89 -19.37 -10.09
C ARG A 48 -0.46 -18.84 -9.69
N SER A 49 -0.50 -17.53 -9.51
CA SER A 49 -1.72 -16.78 -9.21
C SER A 49 -2.09 -15.89 -10.38
N VAL A 50 -3.37 -15.61 -10.52
CA VAL A 50 -3.89 -14.74 -11.58
C VAL A 50 -4.70 -13.61 -10.97
N MET A 51 -4.45 -12.39 -11.42
CA MET A 51 -5.22 -11.20 -11.01
C MET A 51 -5.73 -10.47 -12.24
N ARG A 52 -7.03 -10.22 -12.29
CA ARG A 52 -7.68 -9.46 -13.37
C ARG A 52 -8.63 -8.42 -12.79
N ARG A 53 -8.75 -7.30 -13.48
CA ARG A 53 -9.66 -6.20 -13.13
C ARG A 53 -9.42 -5.69 -11.72
N THR A 54 -8.16 -5.42 -11.38
CA THR A 54 -7.77 -4.87 -10.09
C THR A 54 -7.32 -3.43 -10.25
N ARG A 55 -7.67 -2.58 -9.30
CA ARG A 55 -7.18 -1.20 -9.29
C ARG A 55 -5.68 -1.14 -8.94
N ALA A 56 -5.28 -1.77 -7.84
CA ALA A 56 -3.90 -2.03 -7.51
C ALA A 56 -3.72 -3.53 -7.36
N PRO A 57 -2.96 -4.21 -8.23
CA PRO A 57 -2.71 -5.64 -8.08
C PRO A 57 -2.14 -5.98 -6.71
N PHE A 58 -1.16 -5.20 -6.27
CA PHE A 58 -0.58 -5.28 -4.94
C PHE A 58 -0.74 -3.95 -4.22
N PHE A 59 -1.08 -4.01 -2.96
CA PHE A 59 -1.08 -2.87 -2.06
C PHE A 59 -0.46 -3.28 -0.73
N ILE A 60 0.80 -2.87 -0.51
CA ILE A 60 1.54 -3.15 0.71
C ILE A 60 1.74 -1.81 1.41
N SER A 61 1.22 -1.66 2.62
CA SER A 61 1.21 -0.35 3.25
C SER A 61 1.32 -0.38 4.76
N ILE A 62 1.88 0.70 5.29
CA ILE A 62 1.81 1.07 6.69
C ILE A 62 1.01 2.37 6.77
N SER A 63 0.02 2.41 7.63
CA SER A 63 -0.75 3.62 7.90
C SER A 63 -1.19 3.67 9.36
N ASN A 64 -1.71 4.79 9.79
CA ASN A 64 -2.34 4.93 11.09
C ASN A 64 -3.81 5.34 10.89
N ARG A 65 -4.70 4.37 11.01
CA ARG A 65 -6.13 4.58 10.81
C ARG A 65 -6.81 5.29 11.97
N GLY A 66 -6.21 5.22 13.15
CA GLY A 66 -6.74 5.85 14.35
C GLY A 66 -8.01 5.17 14.91
N ARG A 67 -8.20 3.88 14.64
CA ARG A 67 -9.38 3.12 15.09
C ARG A 67 -9.00 2.01 16.06
N VAL A 68 -8.19 2.34 17.02
CA VAL A 68 -7.83 1.44 18.11
C VAL A 68 -8.73 1.73 19.30
N LEU A 69 -9.26 0.69 19.95
CA LEU A 69 -10.06 0.88 21.16
C LEU A 69 -9.20 1.57 22.24
N GLY A 70 -9.72 2.65 22.80
CA GLY A 70 -8.99 3.47 23.76
C GLY A 70 -7.91 4.35 23.13
N ALA A 71 -7.94 4.57 21.81
CA ALA A 71 -7.00 5.46 21.15
C ALA A 71 -7.22 6.91 21.55
N ASP A 72 -6.13 7.58 21.94
CA ASP A 72 -6.09 9.02 22.07
C ASP A 72 -5.77 9.63 20.70
N VAL A 73 -6.54 10.60 20.30
CA VAL A 73 -6.36 11.32 19.04
C VAL A 73 -6.19 12.82 19.29
N ALA A 74 -5.24 13.41 18.58
CA ALA A 74 -5.05 14.85 18.59
C ALA A 74 -5.09 15.41 17.16
N PRO A 75 -5.66 16.58 16.95
CA PRO A 75 -5.56 17.28 15.68
C PRO A 75 -4.12 17.77 15.49
N PHE A 76 -3.64 17.70 14.25
CA PHE A 76 -2.38 18.32 13.87
C PHE A 76 -2.49 19.00 12.52
N THR A 77 -1.67 20.00 12.32
CA THR A 77 -1.59 20.77 11.08
C THR A 77 -0.17 20.69 10.55
N PHE A 78 -0.01 20.42 9.29
CA PHE A 78 1.29 20.40 8.61
C PHE A 78 1.17 20.95 7.19
N THR A 79 2.29 21.35 6.63
CA THR A 79 2.36 21.81 5.25
C THR A 79 3.04 20.75 4.38
N GLU A 80 2.36 20.30 3.35
CA GLU A 80 2.89 19.37 2.37
C GLU A 80 2.78 19.99 0.98
N ASN A 81 3.91 20.16 0.30
CA ASN A 81 3.97 20.80 -1.01
C ASN A 81 3.29 22.17 -1.08
N GLY A 82 3.45 23.00 -0.04
CA GLY A 82 2.83 24.32 0.05
C GLY A 82 1.34 24.33 0.42
N VAL A 83 0.74 23.17 0.64
CA VAL A 83 -0.67 23.04 1.03
C VAL A 83 -0.78 22.74 2.52
N VAL A 84 -1.49 23.55 3.26
CA VAL A 84 -1.79 23.31 4.68
C VAL A 84 -2.83 22.19 4.79
N ARG A 85 -2.48 21.16 5.55
CA ARG A 85 -3.36 20.03 5.85
C ARG A 85 -3.66 19.94 7.33
N LYS A 86 -4.87 19.52 7.63
CA LYS A 86 -5.33 19.22 9.00
C LYS A 86 -5.72 17.74 9.05
N GLU A 87 -5.17 17.02 10.00
CA GLU A 87 -5.41 15.59 10.19
C GLU A 87 -5.60 15.28 11.68
N LEU A 88 -6.09 14.08 11.97
CA LEU A 88 -6.10 13.53 13.32
C LEU A 88 -5.00 12.51 13.44
N LEU A 89 -4.22 12.57 14.49
CA LEU A 89 -3.14 11.63 14.77
C LEU A 89 -3.43 10.84 16.05
N VAL A 90 -3.28 9.53 15.98
CA VAL A 90 -3.36 8.68 17.17
C VAL A 90 -2.08 8.83 17.97
N THR A 91 -2.20 9.23 19.22
CA THR A 91 -1.08 9.62 20.07
C THR A 91 -0.55 8.52 20.97
N ASN A 92 -1.34 7.48 21.21
CA ASN A 92 -1.01 6.39 22.12
C ASN A 92 -0.90 5.02 21.43
N SER A 93 -0.77 5.00 20.11
CA SER A 93 -0.62 3.79 19.32
C SER A 93 0.67 3.84 18.53
N ASN A 94 1.39 2.73 18.53
CA ASN A 94 2.59 2.58 17.71
C ASN A 94 2.22 2.52 16.22
N ILE A 95 3.14 3.02 15.40
CA ILE A 95 3.08 2.76 13.96
C ILE A 95 3.43 1.28 13.73
N GLY A 96 2.66 0.62 12.88
CA GLY A 96 2.86 -0.79 12.57
C GLY A 96 4.13 -1.03 11.75
N GLN A 97 4.48 -2.29 11.61
CA GLN A 97 5.65 -2.74 10.86
C GLN A 97 5.23 -3.77 9.79
N VAL A 98 5.87 -3.71 8.63
CA VAL A 98 5.70 -4.69 7.55
C VAL A 98 7.07 -5.10 7.06
N GLU A 99 7.35 -6.40 7.07
CA GLU A 99 8.65 -6.92 6.64
C GLU A 99 8.62 -8.34 6.08
N ASN A 100 9.61 -8.67 5.26
CA ASN A 100 9.81 -9.99 4.66
C ASN A 100 8.60 -10.46 3.85
N ILE A 101 8.31 -9.77 2.77
CA ILE A 101 7.25 -10.09 1.84
C ILE A 101 7.86 -10.67 0.57
N VAL A 102 7.49 -11.89 0.22
CA VAL A 102 7.97 -12.56 -0.98
C VAL A 102 6.78 -12.97 -1.85
N ILE A 103 6.75 -12.46 -3.06
CA ILE A 103 5.68 -12.68 -4.03
C ILE A 103 6.28 -13.32 -5.27
N CYS A 104 5.81 -14.50 -5.63
CA CYS A 104 6.29 -15.26 -6.77
C CYS A 104 5.16 -15.66 -7.71
N GLY A 105 5.46 -15.79 -9.01
CA GLY A 105 4.58 -16.42 -9.97
C GLY A 105 3.18 -15.82 -10.06
N VAL A 106 3.05 -14.55 -10.46
CA VAL A 106 1.74 -13.89 -10.58
C VAL A 106 1.57 -13.29 -11.96
N ASP A 107 0.46 -13.64 -12.61
CA ASP A 107 0.04 -13.06 -13.89
C ASP A 107 -1.06 -12.03 -13.66
N ILE A 108 -0.78 -10.77 -14.05
CA ILE A 108 -1.66 -9.64 -13.80
C ILE A 108 -2.07 -9.01 -15.13
N GLU A 109 -3.37 -8.92 -15.34
CA GLU A 109 -3.96 -8.32 -16.53
C GLU A 109 -5.11 -7.39 -16.15
N GLU A 110 -5.50 -6.52 -17.08
CA GLU A 110 -6.65 -5.62 -16.92
C GLU A 110 -6.56 -4.75 -15.67
N VAL A 111 -5.38 -4.16 -15.41
CA VAL A 111 -5.18 -3.22 -14.30
C VAL A 111 -5.80 -1.88 -14.65
N TYR A 112 -6.75 -1.42 -13.83
CA TYR A 112 -7.44 -0.16 -14.06
C TYR A 112 -8.05 0.44 -12.79
N GLY A 113 -8.14 1.76 -12.74
CA GLY A 113 -8.83 2.47 -11.69
C GLY A 113 -10.34 2.44 -11.87
N GLY A 114 -11.10 2.44 -10.78
CA GLY A 114 -12.56 2.55 -10.82
C GLY A 114 -13.30 1.25 -11.05
N SER A 115 -12.66 0.09 -11.01
CA SER A 115 -13.38 -1.15 -10.89
C SER A 115 -14.20 -1.12 -9.60
N SER A 116 -15.48 -1.30 -9.68
CA SER A 116 -16.33 -1.35 -8.50
C SER A 116 -17.37 -2.44 -8.66
N PHE A 117 -17.50 -3.20 -7.61
CA PHE A 117 -18.62 -4.07 -7.41
C PHE A 117 -19.57 -3.40 -6.42
N ARG A 118 -20.78 -3.10 -6.84
CA ARG A 118 -21.83 -2.58 -5.97
C ARG A 118 -23.11 -3.36 -6.26
N GLY A 119 -23.48 -4.20 -5.31
CA GLY A 119 -24.60 -5.11 -5.49
C GLY A 119 -24.34 -6.05 -6.67
N ASP A 120 -25.32 -6.23 -7.53
CA ASP A 120 -25.26 -7.16 -8.67
C ASP A 120 -24.56 -6.58 -9.92
N ARG A 121 -23.93 -5.40 -9.81
CA ARG A 121 -23.37 -4.71 -10.96
C ARG A 121 -21.86 -4.61 -10.90
N TRP A 122 -21.20 -5.42 -11.71
CA TRP A 122 -19.82 -5.23 -12.08
C TRP A 122 -19.71 -4.17 -13.18
N LYS A 123 -18.88 -3.16 -12.93
CA LYS A 123 -18.48 -2.28 -14.02
C LYS A 123 -17.49 -3.03 -14.89
N ALA A 124 -17.88 -3.33 -16.12
CA ALA A 124 -16.99 -3.95 -17.08
C ALA A 124 -15.77 -3.06 -17.37
N TYR A 125 -14.65 -3.68 -17.66
CA TYR A 125 -13.46 -2.96 -18.12
C TYR A 125 -13.72 -2.41 -19.53
N ASP A 126 -13.77 -1.10 -19.67
CA ASP A 126 -13.99 -0.39 -20.93
C ASP A 126 -12.72 0.25 -21.51
N GLY A 127 -11.60 0.05 -20.84
CA GLY A 127 -10.33 0.58 -21.25
C GLY A 127 -10.07 2.04 -20.88
N SER A 128 -11.03 2.72 -20.28
CA SER A 128 -10.84 4.12 -19.81
C SER A 128 -10.22 4.23 -18.44
N GLN A 129 -10.26 3.14 -17.65
CA GLN A 129 -9.75 3.11 -16.27
C GLN A 129 -8.26 2.77 -16.25
N SER A 130 -7.43 3.74 -16.57
CA SER A 130 -6.00 3.52 -16.76
C SER A 130 -5.12 3.88 -15.57
N LYS A 131 -5.66 4.55 -14.57
CA LYS A 131 -4.86 5.13 -13.46
C LYS A 131 -4.75 4.17 -12.29
N ALA A 132 -4.00 3.11 -12.46
CA ALA A 132 -3.77 2.11 -11.44
C ALA A 132 -2.41 1.44 -11.62
N THR A 133 -1.80 1.05 -10.51
CA THR A 133 -0.47 0.42 -10.47
C THR A 133 -0.29 -0.38 -9.17
N PRO A 134 0.60 -1.36 -9.14
CA PRO A 134 1.06 -1.92 -7.87
C PRO A 134 1.68 -0.85 -6.97
N ILE A 135 1.36 -0.87 -5.70
CA ILE A 135 1.74 0.17 -4.74
C ILE A 135 2.36 -0.46 -3.50
N ILE A 136 3.53 0.06 -3.11
CA ILE A 136 4.15 -0.17 -1.81
C ILE A 136 4.37 1.18 -1.15
N ALA A 137 3.76 1.40 0.00
CA ALA A 137 3.82 2.67 0.68
C ALA A 137 4.06 2.50 2.18
N GLY A 138 5.28 2.74 2.62
CA GLY A 138 5.58 2.94 4.03
C GLY A 138 4.97 4.24 4.54
N PHE A 139 5.03 4.43 5.83
CA PHE A 139 4.44 5.58 6.52
C PHE A 139 5.52 6.64 6.81
N LYS A 140 5.22 7.89 6.54
CA LYS A 140 6.06 9.01 6.97
C LYS A 140 5.26 9.98 7.81
N LEU A 141 5.75 10.27 9.00
CA LEU A 141 5.27 11.40 9.79
C LEU A 141 5.70 12.72 9.12
N PRO A 142 4.98 13.82 9.35
CA PRO A 142 5.42 15.15 8.93
C PRO A 142 6.83 15.46 9.46
N ASP A 143 7.58 16.29 8.72
CA ASP A 143 8.93 16.68 9.11
C ASP A 143 8.95 17.57 10.37
N SER A 144 7.82 18.15 10.75
CA SER A 144 7.67 18.85 12.02
C SER A 144 7.52 17.87 13.17
N ASP A 145 8.37 18.01 14.17
CA ASP A 145 8.25 17.23 15.41
C ASP A 145 7.08 17.71 16.29
N VAL A 146 6.57 18.88 16.01
CA VAL A 146 5.53 19.51 16.83
C VAL A 146 4.27 19.68 15.99
N VAL A 147 3.17 19.16 16.49
CA VAL A 147 1.83 19.36 15.92
C VAL A 147 1.07 20.43 16.67
N GLU A 148 -0.09 20.83 16.14
CA GLU A 148 -0.98 21.77 16.82
C GLU A 148 -1.28 21.29 18.24
N GLY A 149 -1.15 22.18 19.22
CA GLY A 149 -1.27 21.84 20.65
C GLY A 149 0.06 21.45 21.34
N GLY A 150 1.19 21.58 20.65
CA GLY A 150 2.52 21.32 21.22
C GLY A 150 2.88 19.84 21.40
N LEU A 151 2.11 18.95 20.79
CA LEU A 151 2.37 17.51 20.86
C LEU A 151 3.56 17.13 19.96
N THR A 152 4.41 16.24 20.45
CA THR A 152 5.56 15.73 19.70
C THR A 152 5.31 14.29 19.33
N PHE A 153 5.52 13.96 18.05
CA PHE A 153 5.29 12.61 17.52
C PHE A 153 6.56 12.05 16.91
N ARG A 154 6.88 10.83 17.30
CA ARG A 154 7.97 10.04 16.71
C ARG A 154 7.57 8.58 16.62
N LEU A 155 8.16 7.85 15.71
CA LEU A 155 8.12 6.39 15.73
C LEU A 155 8.88 5.88 16.97
N PRO A 156 8.61 4.63 17.39
CA PRO A 156 9.24 4.06 18.60
C PRO A 156 10.77 4.11 18.60
N ASP A 157 11.40 4.10 17.43
CA ASP A 157 12.86 4.21 17.24
C ASP A 157 13.35 5.66 17.13
N GLY A 158 12.48 6.65 17.35
CA GLY A 158 12.80 8.08 17.22
C GLY A 158 12.82 8.58 15.78
N ASN A 159 12.55 7.76 14.79
CA ASN A 159 12.50 8.14 13.39
C ASN A 159 11.13 8.71 13.01
N HIS A 160 11.09 9.40 11.88
CA HIS A 160 9.85 9.92 11.28
C HIS A 160 9.28 9.02 10.19
N THR A 161 9.99 7.98 9.79
CA THR A 161 9.61 7.13 8.67
C THR A 161 9.54 5.67 9.08
N GLY A 162 8.34 5.08 8.94
CA GLY A 162 8.11 3.64 9.05
C GLY A 162 8.36 2.98 7.69
N TYR A 163 9.52 2.34 7.53
CA TYR A 163 9.85 1.64 6.30
C TYR A 163 9.17 0.27 6.23
N ILE A 164 8.73 -0.10 5.03
CA ILE A 164 8.47 -1.49 4.68
C ILE A 164 9.80 -2.13 4.34
N ASN A 165 10.12 -3.24 4.98
CA ASN A 165 11.43 -3.85 4.87
C ASN A 165 11.37 -5.16 4.08
N ASN A 166 12.34 -5.36 3.17
CA ASN A 166 12.56 -6.60 2.43
C ASN A 166 11.30 -7.10 1.69
N VAL A 167 11.02 -6.48 0.55
CA VAL A 167 9.94 -6.88 -0.36
C VAL A 167 10.53 -7.40 -1.66
N GLN A 168 10.13 -8.58 -2.06
CA GLN A 168 10.66 -9.25 -3.24
C GLN A 168 9.53 -9.71 -4.15
N PHE A 169 9.69 -9.45 -5.44
CA PHE A 169 8.83 -9.96 -6.51
C PHE A 169 9.66 -10.80 -7.48
N HIS A 170 9.21 -12.00 -7.74
CA HIS A 170 9.84 -12.95 -8.65
C HIS A 170 8.82 -13.50 -9.64
N ASP A 171 9.17 -13.54 -10.93
CA ASP A 171 8.31 -14.07 -11.99
C ASP A 171 6.91 -13.49 -12.01
N VAL A 172 6.82 -12.17 -12.01
CA VAL A 172 5.55 -11.43 -12.07
C VAL A 172 5.37 -10.83 -13.47
N SER A 173 4.28 -11.19 -14.12
CA SER A 173 3.87 -10.58 -15.38
C SER A 173 2.80 -9.54 -15.14
N LEU A 174 3.04 -8.29 -15.56
CA LEU A 174 2.12 -7.18 -15.39
C LEU A 174 1.79 -6.55 -16.74
N LYS A 175 0.52 -6.64 -17.14
CA LYS A 175 -0.01 -5.93 -18.30
C LYS A 175 -0.90 -4.78 -17.85
N VAL A 176 -0.45 -3.57 -18.13
CA VAL A 176 -1.24 -2.35 -17.94
C VAL A 176 -1.66 -1.79 -19.29
N LYS A 177 -2.84 -1.21 -19.36
CA LYS A 177 -3.31 -0.63 -20.61
C LYS A 177 -2.49 0.59 -21.03
N GLY A 178 -1.95 1.32 -20.09
CA GLY A 178 -1.36 2.62 -20.36
C GLY A 178 -2.43 3.71 -20.56
N GLY A 179 -2.07 4.77 -21.28
CA GLY A 179 -2.98 5.88 -21.58
C GLY A 179 -3.09 6.95 -20.50
N HIS A 180 -2.18 6.96 -19.54
CA HIS A 180 -2.05 8.09 -18.63
C HIS A 180 -1.56 9.32 -19.38
N PRO A 181 -2.10 10.51 -19.11
CA PRO A 181 -1.56 11.73 -19.65
C PRO A 181 -0.13 11.96 -19.15
N SER A 182 0.69 12.61 -19.97
CA SER A 182 2.10 12.91 -19.63
C SER A 182 2.25 13.73 -18.34
N GLU A 183 1.25 14.50 -18.02
CA GLU A 183 1.16 15.31 -16.79
C GLU A 183 1.19 14.46 -15.52
N ASP A 184 0.65 13.24 -15.59
CA ASP A 184 0.66 12.32 -14.46
C ASP A 184 2.09 11.93 -14.03
N ALA A 185 3.08 12.01 -14.93
CA ALA A 185 4.49 11.78 -14.59
C ALA A 185 5.04 12.76 -13.53
N LYS A 186 4.38 13.89 -13.36
CA LYS A 186 4.71 14.90 -12.36
C LYS A 186 3.90 14.72 -11.07
N ALA A 187 3.03 13.72 -11.01
CA ALA A 187 2.21 13.48 -9.83
C ALA A 187 3.08 13.13 -8.62
N TYR A 188 2.76 13.71 -7.50
CA TYR A 188 3.37 13.40 -6.21
C TYR A 188 2.30 12.88 -5.27
N PRO A 189 2.17 11.56 -5.11
CA PRO A 189 1.20 10.99 -4.20
C PRO A 189 1.38 11.51 -2.77
N PRO A 190 0.31 11.91 -2.09
CA PRO A 190 0.41 12.39 -0.71
C PRO A 190 0.92 11.29 0.22
N GLU A 191 1.47 11.66 1.36
CA GLU A 191 1.74 10.71 2.43
C GLU A 191 0.42 10.12 2.93
N ILE A 192 0.45 8.85 3.37
CA ILE A 192 -0.70 8.23 3.99
C ILE A 192 -0.80 8.77 5.42
N GLY A 193 -1.66 9.75 5.60
CA GLY A 193 -1.92 10.33 6.92
C GLY A 193 -2.88 9.49 7.76
N VAL A 194 -3.16 9.98 8.95
CA VAL A 194 -4.12 9.36 9.87
C VAL A 194 -5.49 9.23 9.23
N GLY A 195 -6.13 8.10 9.46
CA GLY A 195 -7.43 7.79 8.88
C GLY A 195 -7.42 7.37 7.42
N ARG A 196 -6.29 7.44 6.75
CA ARG A 196 -6.12 7.08 5.34
C ARG A 196 -5.38 5.76 5.21
N TYR A 197 -6.02 4.77 4.62
CA TYR A 197 -5.49 3.40 4.50
C TYR A 197 -5.89 2.71 3.21
N ASN A 198 -6.35 3.47 2.24
CA ASN A 198 -6.83 2.92 0.97
C ASN A 198 -5.93 3.31 -0.19
N VAL A 199 -5.90 2.48 -1.21
CA VAL A 199 -5.25 2.78 -2.50
C VAL A 199 -5.66 4.16 -3.05
N GLY A 200 -6.93 4.53 -2.91
CA GLY A 200 -7.47 5.80 -3.38
C GLY A 200 -6.90 7.03 -2.67
N ASP A 201 -6.38 6.87 -1.48
CA ASP A 201 -5.82 7.98 -0.70
C ASP A 201 -4.50 8.48 -1.29
N LEU A 202 -3.79 7.63 -2.03
CA LEU A 202 -2.56 7.98 -2.75
C LEU A 202 -2.79 8.71 -4.07
N LYS A 203 -4.04 8.96 -4.45
CA LYS A 203 -4.42 9.69 -5.66
C LYS A 203 -3.85 9.06 -6.94
N ILE A 204 -3.08 9.85 -7.71
CA ILE A 204 -2.47 9.44 -8.97
C ILE A 204 -0.98 9.17 -8.71
N GLN A 205 -0.50 8.02 -9.17
CA GLN A 205 0.92 7.69 -9.15
C GLN A 205 1.56 8.09 -10.47
N PRO A 206 2.85 8.53 -10.45
CA PRO A 206 3.55 8.97 -11.66
C PRO A 206 4.00 7.81 -12.57
N ALA A 207 3.74 6.58 -12.19
CA ALA A 207 4.22 5.40 -12.89
C ALA A 207 3.10 4.41 -13.22
N PHE A 208 3.30 3.64 -14.28
CA PHE A 208 2.35 2.60 -14.72
C PHE A 208 2.66 1.22 -14.14
N GLY A 209 3.94 0.86 -14.10
CA GLY A 209 4.36 -0.49 -13.77
C GLY A 209 4.44 -0.76 -12.29
N PHE A 210 4.93 0.18 -11.53
CA PHE A 210 5.13 0.05 -10.09
C PHE A 210 5.38 1.40 -9.44
N TRP A 211 4.85 1.60 -8.24
CA TRP A 211 5.16 2.74 -7.42
C TRP A 211 5.48 2.32 -6.00
N ALA A 212 6.66 2.71 -5.50
CA ALA A 212 7.14 2.36 -4.18
C ALA A 212 7.73 3.56 -3.46
N ARG A 213 7.41 3.72 -2.19
CA ARG A 213 7.93 4.78 -1.33
C ARG A 213 8.14 4.26 0.09
N HIS A 214 9.21 4.73 0.75
CA HIS A 214 9.59 4.31 2.10
C HIS A 214 9.74 2.79 2.22
N VAL A 215 10.54 2.22 1.34
CA VAL A 215 10.85 0.79 1.29
C VAL A 215 12.36 0.60 1.41
N LYS A 216 12.79 -0.35 2.20
CA LYS A 216 14.19 -0.80 2.31
C LYS A 216 14.28 -2.27 1.89
N GLY A 217 15.28 -2.60 1.06
CA GLY A 217 15.43 -3.97 0.57
C GLY A 217 14.32 -4.35 -0.42
N PHE A 218 14.25 -3.67 -1.56
CA PHE A 218 13.28 -3.93 -2.61
C PHE A 218 13.93 -4.64 -3.79
N LEU A 219 13.40 -5.79 -4.18
CA LEU A 219 13.91 -6.61 -5.28
C LEU A 219 12.80 -6.93 -6.29
N LEU A 220 13.07 -6.66 -7.55
CA LEU A 220 12.31 -7.17 -8.70
C LEU A 220 13.19 -8.12 -9.51
N LYS A 221 12.73 -9.36 -9.70
CA LYS A 221 13.40 -10.35 -10.50
C LYS A 221 12.42 -11.01 -11.47
N ASN A 222 12.68 -10.93 -12.76
CA ASN A 222 11.75 -11.35 -13.81
C ASN A 222 10.36 -10.70 -13.65
N PHE A 223 10.35 -9.36 -13.67
CA PHE A 223 9.14 -8.56 -13.52
C PHE A 223 8.84 -7.81 -14.83
#